data_e0f081eacc527780fb7c6c39a051660b
#
_entry.id   e0f081eacc527780fb7c6c39a051660b
#
_cell.length_a   1.000
_cell.length_b   1.000
_cell.length_c   1.000
_cell.angle_alpha   90.00
_cell.angle_beta   90.00
_cell.angle_gamma   90.00
#
_symmetry.space_group_name_H-M   'P 1'
#
loop_
_entity.id
_entity.type
_entity.pdbx_description
1 polymer ?
#
loop_
_entity_poly.entity_id
_entity_poly.type
_entity_poly.pdbx_seq_one_letter_code
_entity_poly.pdbx_strand_id
1 'polypeptide(L)' 'MEPAPAIPRDEAIDHDDLLVHEWRVTQLTRLGIPWSLAQAVAEHVDWHQVAKLVRRGCPPRLALQIVR' A
#
# COMPACT_ATOMS: atom_id res chain seq x y z
N MET A 1 -7.26 -1.42 37.27
CA MET A 1 -6.76 -1.73 36.70
C MET A 1 -6.14 -1.15 35.83
N GLU A 2 -5.41 -1.33 35.40
CA GLU A 2 -4.82 -0.72 34.69
C GLU A 2 -4.97 -0.68 33.63
N PRO A 3 -5.09 -0.11 33.62
CA PRO A 3 -5.49 0.19 32.50
C PRO A 3 -4.59 -0.01 31.48
N ALA A 4 -5.06 0.12 30.39
CA ALA A 4 -4.35 0.03 29.25
C ALA A 4 -3.18 0.83 29.34
N PRO A 5 -2.17 0.38 28.77
CA PRO A 5 -0.99 1.13 28.73
C PRO A 5 -1.30 2.39 28.06
N ALA A 6 -0.61 3.31 28.48
CA ALA A 6 -0.79 4.62 27.98
C ALA A 6 -0.06 4.77 26.69
N ILE A 7 -0.46 4.02 25.72
CA ILE A 7 0.06 4.26 24.40
C ILE A 7 -0.71 5.42 23.82
N PRO A 8 -0.05 6.49 23.44
CA PRO A 8 -0.75 7.62 22.88
C PRO A 8 -1.54 7.19 21.68
N ARG A 9 -2.72 7.73 21.57
CA ARG A 9 -3.58 7.37 20.47
C ARG A 9 -2.95 7.67 19.12
N ASP A 10 -2.24 8.79 19.05
CA ASP A 10 -1.57 9.16 17.82
C ASP A 10 -0.53 8.14 17.42
N GLU A 11 0.19 7.63 18.40
CA GLU A 11 1.22 6.65 18.15
C GLU A 11 0.61 5.36 17.64
N ALA A 12 -0.50 4.95 18.21
CA ALA A 12 -1.18 3.73 17.76
C ALA A 12 -1.68 3.89 16.34
N ILE A 13 -2.21 5.06 16.00
CA ILE A 13 -2.70 5.33 14.65
C ILE A 13 -1.55 5.29 13.67
N ASP A 14 -0.43 5.90 14.02
CA ASP A 14 0.73 5.91 13.15
C ASP A 14 1.23 4.50 12.88
N HIS A 15 1.20 3.65 13.90
CA HIS A 15 1.63 2.27 13.76
C HIS A 15 0.73 1.53 12.77
N ASP A 16 -0.58 1.68 12.91
CA ASP A 16 -1.53 1.04 12.02
C ASP A 16 -1.37 1.55 10.60
N ASP A 17 -1.17 2.86 10.44
CA ASP A 17 -0.96 3.44 9.13
C ASP A 17 0.30 2.87 8.48
N LEU A 18 1.35 2.70 9.26
CA LEU A 18 2.60 2.16 8.74
C LEU A 18 2.40 0.72 8.27
N LEU A 19 1.69 -0.10 9.04
CA LEU A 19 1.44 -1.47 8.67
C LEU A 19 0.62 -1.57 7.40
N VAL A 20 -0.39 -0.72 7.26
CA VAL A 20 -1.22 -0.69 6.07
C VAL A 20 -0.40 -0.26 4.87
N HIS A 21 0.44 0.75 5.05
CA HIS A 21 1.31 1.23 3.98
C HIS A 21 2.25 0.12 3.51
N GLU A 22 2.89 -0.56 4.45
CA GLU A 22 3.80 -1.65 4.10
C GLU A 22 3.08 -2.77 3.39
N TRP A 23 1.87 -3.07 3.80
CA TRP A 23 1.08 -4.10 3.17
C TRP A 23 0.75 -3.72 1.73
N ARG A 24 0.37 -2.47 1.51
CA ARG A 24 0.08 -1.97 0.16
C ARG A 24 1.31 -2.04 -0.72
N VAL A 25 2.46 -1.64 -0.20
CA VAL A 25 3.72 -1.72 -0.93
C VAL A 25 4.00 -3.16 -1.32
N THR A 26 3.79 -4.10 -0.40
CA THR A 26 4.00 -5.51 -0.67
C THR A 26 3.10 -5.98 -1.80
N GLN A 27 1.82 -5.60 -1.77
CA GLN A 27 0.90 -6.01 -2.82
C GLN A 27 1.32 -5.47 -4.18
N LEU A 28 1.73 -4.21 -4.23
CA LEU A 28 2.18 -3.60 -5.47
C LEU A 28 3.46 -4.26 -6.00
N THR A 29 4.40 -4.58 -5.11
CA THR A 29 5.63 -5.24 -5.56
C THR A 29 5.35 -6.64 -6.09
N ARG A 30 4.39 -7.34 -5.51
CA ARG A 30 3.99 -8.65 -6.02
C ARG A 30 3.40 -8.56 -7.42
N LEU A 31 2.83 -7.43 -7.77
CA LEU A 31 2.28 -7.21 -9.10
C LEU A 31 3.35 -6.80 -10.11
N GLY A 32 4.57 -6.58 -9.65
CA GLY A 32 5.66 -6.23 -10.56
C GLY A 32 6.07 -4.77 -10.50
N ILE A 33 5.53 -4.00 -9.58
CA ILE A 33 5.92 -2.59 -9.42
C ILE A 33 7.24 -2.57 -8.63
N PRO A 34 8.25 -1.83 -9.09
CA PRO A 34 9.49 -1.71 -8.32
C PRO A 34 9.22 -1.15 -6.93
N TRP A 35 9.97 -1.63 -5.96
CA TRP A 35 9.73 -1.30 -4.56
C TRP A 35 9.72 0.21 -4.31
N SER A 36 10.67 0.93 -4.85
CA SER A 36 10.75 2.37 -4.62
C SER A 36 9.54 3.09 -5.19
N LEU A 37 9.08 2.67 -6.37
CA LEU A 37 7.90 3.25 -6.97
C LEU A 37 6.65 2.86 -6.18
N ALA A 38 6.58 1.61 -5.73
CA ALA A 38 5.45 1.15 -4.92
C ALA A 38 5.33 1.98 -3.66
N GLN A 39 6.44 2.28 -3.00
CA GLN A 39 6.41 3.13 -1.83
C GLN A 39 5.89 4.53 -2.13
N ALA A 40 6.29 5.07 -3.26
CA ALA A 40 5.90 6.43 -3.62
C ALA A 40 4.40 6.54 -3.91
N VAL A 41 3.79 5.49 -4.42
CA VAL A 41 2.39 5.56 -4.87
C VAL A 41 1.41 4.81 -3.99
N ALA A 42 1.89 4.09 -2.98
CA ALA A 42 1.03 3.20 -2.20
C ALA A 42 -0.16 3.92 -1.57
N GLU A 43 0.00 5.19 -1.21
CA GLU A 43 -1.06 5.95 -0.57
C GLU A 43 -2.01 6.61 -1.57
N HIS A 44 -1.65 6.61 -2.84
CA HIS A 44 -2.42 7.31 -3.86
C HIS A 44 -3.07 6.39 -4.87
N VAL A 45 -2.74 5.11 -4.83
CA VAL A 45 -3.17 4.16 -5.83
C VAL A 45 -3.89 3.00 -5.16
N ASP A 46 -5.00 2.59 -5.75
CA ASP A 46 -5.72 1.42 -5.30
C ASP A 46 -5.07 0.19 -5.95
N TRP A 47 -4.36 -0.59 -5.15
CA TRP A 47 -3.65 -1.75 -5.68
C TRP A 47 -4.60 -2.78 -6.28
N HIS A 48 -5.88 -2.79 -5.86
CA HIS A 48 -6.86 -3.70 -6.47
C HIS A 48 -7.09 -3.37 -7.93
N GLN A 49 -7.12 -2.08 -8.25
CA GLN A 49 -7.30 -1.64 -9.63
C GLN A 49 -6.09 -2.02 -10.48
N VAL A 50 -4.90 -1.84 -9.91
CA VAL A 50 -3.68 -2.24 -10.60
C VAL A 50 -3.70 -3.74 -10.84
N ALA A 51 -4.10 -4.53 -9.84
CA ALA A 51 -4.15 -5.97 -9.97
C ALA A 51 -5.09 -6.40 -11.08
N LYS A 52 -6.25 -5.75 -11.20
CA LYS A 52 -7.20 -6.06 -12.27
C LYS A 52 -6.58 -5.87 -13.64
N LEU A 53 -5.88 -4.75 -13.82
CA LEU A 53 -5.27 -4.46 -15.11
C LEU A 53 -4.14 -5.43 -15.42
N VAL A 54 -3.33 -5.75 -14.42
CA VAL A 54 -2.23 -6.69 -14.62
C VAL A 54 -2.77 -8.06 -14.98
N ARG A 55 -3.86 -8.49 -14.36
CA ARG A 55 -4.46 -9.79 -14.68
C ARG A 55 -4.98 -9.83 -16.11
N ARG A 56 -5.33 -8.69 -16.67
CA ARG A 56 -5.81 -8.60 -18.05
C ARG A 56 -4.66 -8.52 -19.03
N GLY A 57 -3.42 -8.56 -18.55
CA GLY A 57 -2.26 -8.52 -19.42
C GLY A 57 -1.62 -7.16 -19.53
N CYS A 58 -2.08 -6.18 -18.76
CA CYS A 58 -1.49 -4.86 -18.79
C CYS A 58 -0.15 -4.87 -18.04
N PRO A 59 0.91 -4.29 -18.62
CA PRO A 59 2.18 -4.20 -17.89
C PRO A 59 2.00 -3.42 -16.60
N PRO A 60 2.67 -3.83 -15.51
CA PRO A 60 2.44 -3.19 -14.21
C PRO A 60 2.64 -1.68 -14.21
N ARG A 61 3.67 -1.19 -14.88
CA ARG A 61 3.92 0.25 -14.91
C ARG A 61 2.83 1.00 -15.65
N LEU A 62 2.34 0.43 -16.73
CA LEU A 62 1.25 1.05 -17.46
C LEU A 62 -0.03 1.01 -16.65
N ALA A 63 -0.29 -0.11 -15.98
CA ALA A 63 -1.45 -0.22 -15.11
C ALA A 63 -1.42 0.86 -14.03
N LEU A 64 -0.24 1.09 -13.47
CA LEU A 64 -0.06 2.12 -12.46
C LEU A 64 -0.40 3.50 -13.01
N GLN A 65 0.04 3.80 -14.22
CA GLN A 65 -0.26 5.09 -14.85
C GLN A 65 -1.75 5.27 -15.10
N ILE A 66 -2.43 4.21 -15.48
CA ILE A 66 -3.86 4.27 -15.75
C ILE A 66 -4.63 4.55 -14.46
N VAL A 67 -4.22 3.92 -13.36
CA VAL A 67 -4.95 4.02 -12.09
C VAL A 67 -4.64 5.33 -11.37
N ARG A 68 -3.44 5.88 -11.56
CA ARG A 68 -3.08 7.12 -10.91
C ARG A 68 -3.96 8.25 -11.39
#